data_4784271ca938a33a176d9759b4cbc363
#
_entry.id   4784271ca938a33a176d9759b4cbc363
#
_cell.length_a   1.000
_cell.length_b   1.000
_cell.length_c   1.000
_cell.angle_alpha   90.00
_cell.angle_beta   90.00
_cell.angle_gamma   90.00
#
_symmetry.space_group_name_H-M   'P 1'
#
loop_
_entity.id
_entity.type
_entity.pdbx_description
1 polymer ?
#
loop_
_entity_poly.entity_id
_entity_poly.type
_entity_poly.pdbx_seq_one_letter_code
_entity_poly.pdbx_strand_id
1 'polypeptide(L)'
;MRMYLVGSHATGKTTLCRYISRRYGLPMITEMARAVLAEMEASFDALRTDMDLVSEYQAQVFARQVAVEKMHRGHFVSDRAFDNLAYAAEHTTIAADLMASPRFAEYMKWVSDGLVFFLRPHPSLLRDDGVRAGVSWESVLRIDGMIKLMLEQHRISYLPVESVSMQERVRAAEFVLARCGVEARPKQPIDGENGHDAARTLAREFMTALGN
;
A
#
# COMPACT_ATOMS: atom_id res chain seq x y z
N MET A 1 16.15 3.28 5.70
CA MET A 1 15.46 3.56 4.41
C MET A 1 13.98 3.36 4.61
N ARG A 2 13.17 4.30 4.18
CA ARG A 2 11.71 4.22 4.19
C ARG A 2 11.26 3.91 2.77
N MET A 3 10.40 2.91 2.62
CA MET A 3 9.79 2.56 1.35
C MET A 3 8.28 2.56 1.47
N TYR A 4 7.62 3.11 0.49
CA TYR A 4 6.17 3.22 0.45
C TYR A 4 5.63 2.62 -0.85
N LEU A 5 4.64 1.76 -0.74
CA LEU A 5 3.87 1.25 -1.86
C LEU A 5 2.49 1.86 -1.80
N VAL A 6 2.24 2.85 -2.62
CA VAL A 6 0.96 3.57 -2.69
C VAL A 6 0.21 3.22 -3.95
N GLY A 7 -1.11 3.37 -3.94
CA GLY A 7 -1.96 3.07 -5.09
C GLY A 7 -3.38 2.72 -4.68
N SER A 8 -4.29 2.69 -5.65
CA SER A 8 -5.70 2.34 -5.44
C SER A 8 -5.91 0.85 -5.15
N HIS A 9 -7.17 0.40 -5.13
CA HIS A 9 -7.52 -1.00 -4.91
C HIS A 9 -6.91 -1.95 -5.95
N ALA A 10 -6.71 -3.20 -5.56
CA ALA A 10 -6.30 -4.32 -6.42
C ALA A 10 -5.00 -4.11 -7.21
N THR A 11 -4.14 -3.16 -6.84
CA THR A 11 -2.88 -2.88 -7.55
C THR A 11 -1.71 -3.80 -7.15
N GLY A 12 -1.90 -4.76 -6.23
CA GLY A 12 -0.86 -5.71 -5.83
C GLY A 12 0.18 -5.16 -4.84
N LYS A 13 -0.10 -4.03 -4.17
CA LYS A 13 0.77 -3.42 -3.15
C LYS A 13 1.25 -4.41 -2.10
N THR A 14 0.31 -5.08 -1.45
CA THR A 14 0.59 -6.03 -0.36
C THR A 14 1.53 -7.14 -0.79
N THR A 15 1.34 -7.68 -2.00
CA THR A 15 2.17 -8.76 -2.53
C THR A 15 3.61 -8.29 -2.78
N LEU A 16 3.76 -7.13 -3.42
CA LEU A 16 5.09 -6.54 -3.66
C LEU A 16 5.76 -6.11 -2.36
N CYS A 17 5.01 -5.56 -1.40
CA CYS A 17 5.49 -5.17 -0.09
C CYS A 17 6.05 -6.38 0.69
N ARG A 18 5.31 -7.49 0.73
CA ARG A 18 5.79 -8.74 1.34
C ARG A 18 7.06 -9.28 0.69
N TYR A 19 7.13 -9.22 -0.64
CA TYR A 19 8.32 -9.61 -1.36
C TYR A 19 9.53 -8.77 -0.93
N ILE A 20 9.42 -7.44 -0.96
CA ILE A 20 10.48 -6.52 -0.57
C ILE A 20 10.90 -6.76 0.89
N SER A 21 9.92 -6.86 1.79
CA SER A 21 10.18 -7.13 3.21
C SER A 21 11.03 -8.39 3.41
N ARG A 22 10.63 -9.50 2.81
CA ARG A 22 11.35 -10.79 2.92
C ARG A 22 12.73 -10.74 2.26
N ARG A 23 12.79 -10.19 1.04
CA ARG A 23 13.99 -10.19 0.21
C ARG A 23 15.10 -9.29 0.76
N TYR A 24 14.72 -8.16 1.37
CA TYR A 24 15.66 -7.16 1.89
C TYR A 24 15.71 -7.09 3.42
N GLY A 25 14.86 -7.87 4.09
CA GLY A 25 14.84 -7.92 5.54
C GLY A 25 14.32 -6.67 6.22
N LEU A 26 13.45 -5.94 5.54
CA LEU A 26 12.84 -4.74 6.07
C LEU A 26 11.59 -5.08 6.88
N PRO A 27 11.39 -4.50 8.07
CA PRO A 27 10.11 -4.59 8.74
C PRO A 27 8.99 -4.12 7.82
N MET A 28 7.89 -4.87 7.77
CA MET A 28 6.73 -4.51 6.97
C MET A 28 5.68 -3.84 7.84
N ILE A 29 5.28 -2.64 7.44
CA ILE A 29 4.08 -1.99 7.99
C ILE A 29 2.91 -2.41 7.11
N THR A 30 1.96 -3.12 7.72
CA THR A 30 0.75 -3.57 7.03
C THR A 30 -0.32 -2.50 7.03
N GLU A 31 -1.32 -2.65 6.18
CA GLU A 31 -2.49 -1.76 6.13
C GLU A 31 -3.16 -1.64 7.50
N MET A 32 -3.28 -0.40 8.01
CA MET A 32 -3.84 -0.12 9.33
C MET A 32 -5.37 -0.17 9.35
N ALA A 33 -6.00 -0.08 8.21
CA ALA A 33 -7.45 0.04 8.05
C ALA A 33 -8.25 -1.04 8.78
N ARG A 34 -7.83 -2.31 8.66
CA ARG A 34 -8.51 -3.43 9.31
C ARG A 34 -8.33 -3.44 10.84
N ALA A 35 -7.14 -3.08 11.31
CA ALA A 35 -6.87 -3.02 12.74
C ALA A 35 -7.71 -1.92 13.41
N VAL A 36 -7.77 -0.74 12.80
CA VAL A 36 -8.59 0.37 13.28
C VAL A 36 -10.07 0.02 13.27
N LEU A 37 -10.55 -0.63 12.20
CA LEU A 37 -11.96 -1.05 12.12
C LEU A 37 -12.33 -2.01 13.26
N ALA A 38 -11.46 -2.96 13.56
CA ALA A 38 -11.66 -3.91 14.65
C ALA A 38 -11.60 -3.21 16.03
N GLU A 39 -10.70 -2.25 16.22
CA GLU A 39 -10.59 -1.46 17.46
C GLU A 39 -11.82 -0.57 17.70
N MET A 40 -12.43 -0.07 16.62
CA MET A 40 -13.67 0.72 16.71
C MET A 40 -14.93 -0.15 16.88
N GLU A 41 -14.80 -1.48 16.87
CA GLU A 41 -15.93 -2.42 16.91
C GLU A 41 -16.96 -2.15 15.78
N ALA A 42 -16.51 -1.55 14.68
CA ALA A 42 -17.35 -1.16 13.56
C ALA A 42 -17.30 -2.20 12.42
N SER A 43 -18.30 -2.18 11.57
CA SER A 43 -18.37 -3.01 10.38
C SER A 43 -18.17 -2.18 9.11
N PHE A 44 -17.74 -2.82 8.02
CA PHE A 44 -17.69 -2.17 6.72
C PHE A 44 -19.06 -1.69 6.23
N ASP A 45 -20.14 -2.36 6.64
CA ASP A 45 -21.51 -1.94 6.28
C ASP A 45 -21.92 -0.67 7.03
N ALA A 46 -21.53 -0.51 8.29
CA ALA A 46 -21.74 0.73 9.03
C ALA A 46 -21.00 1.91 8.38
N LEU A 47 -19.78 1.69 7.88
CA LEU A 47 -19.02 2.72 7.15
C LEU A 47 -19.68 3.16 5.83
N ARG A 48 -20.61 2.40 5.28
CA ARG A 48 -21.33 2.80 4.04
C ARG A 48 -22.49 3.75 4.29
N THR A 49 -22.97 3.82 5.51
CA THR A 49 -24.21 4.53 5.86
C THR A 49 -24.01 5.68 6.84
N ASP A 50 -22.94 5.65 7.62
CA ASP A 50 -22.64 6.64 8.65
C ASP A 50 -21.39 7.45 8.29
N MET A 51 -21.59 8.68 7.81
CA MET A 51 -20.52 9.57 7.35
C MET A 51 -19.63 10.08 8.49
N ASP A 52 -20.18 10.24 9.70
CA ASP A 52 -19.40 10.67 10.86
C ASP A 52 -18.47 9.54 11.30
N LEU A 53 -18.98 8.30 11.32
CA LEU A 53 -18.18 7.11 11.60
C LEU A 53 -17.06 6.93 10.57
N VAL A 54 -17.34 7.13 9.27
CA VAL A 54 -16.31 7.07 8.21
C VAL A 54 -15.24 8.14 8.44
N SER A 55 -15.64 9.36 8.80
CA SER A 55 -14.70 10.46 9.04
C SER A 55 -13.77 10.16 10.21
N GLU A 56 -14.32 9.66 11.32
CA GLU A 56 -13.54 9.24 12.47
C GLU A 56 -12.59 8.08 12.14
N TYR A 57 -13.11 7.06 11.46
CA TYR A 57 -12.33 5.91 11.01
C TYR A 57 -11.12 6.33 10.17
N GLN A 58 -11.31 7.19 9.16
CA GLN A 58 -10.22 7.63 8.29
C GLN A 58 -9.18 8.47 9.05
N ALA A 59 -9.63 9.32 9.99
CA ALA A 59 -8.72 10.08 10.84
C ALA A 59 -7.86 9.16 11.73
N GLN A 60 -8.46 8.10 12.30
CA GLN A 60 -7.75 7.11 13.11
C GLN A 60 -6.77 6.27 12.27
N VAL A 61 -7.16 5.85 11.06
CA VAL A 61 -6.27 5.12 10.13
C VAL A 61 -5.04 5.96 9.81
N PHE A 62 -5.21 7.24 9.47
CA PHE A 62 -4.09 8.15 9.21
C PHE A 62 -3.21 8.34 10.46
N ALA A 63 -3.82 8.58 11.61
CA ALA A 63 -3.09 8.76 12.87
C ALA A 63 -2.25 7.52 13.24
N ARG A 64 -2.82 6.33 13.07
CA ARG A 64 -2.15 5.06 13.35
C ARG A 64 -1.01 4.80 12.39
N GLN A 65 -1.20 5.08 11.09
CA GLN A 65 -0.16 4.96 10.08
C GLN A 65 1.07 5.79 10.47
N VAL A 66 0.88 7.08 10.76
CA VAL A 66 1.97 8.00 11.17
C VAL A 66 2.66 7.50 12.45
N ALA A 67 1.91 7.04 13.44
CA ALA A 67 2.47 6.57 14.70
C ALA A 67 3.35 5.31 14.50
N VAL A 68 2.86 4.33 13.76
CA VAL A 68 3.58 3.08 13.49
C VAL A 68 4.86 3.34 12.70
N GLU A 69 4.82 4.20 11.69
CA GLU A 69 6.01 4.56 10.92
C GLU A 69 7.10 5.22 11.79
N LYS A 70 6.71 6.12 12.69
CA LYS A 70 7.63 6.75 13.62
C LYS A 70 8.31 5.74 14.57
N MET A 71 7.60 4.69 14.99
CA MET A 71 8.16 3.63 15.83
C MET A 71 9.28 2.83 15.15
N HIS A 72 9.23 2.66 13.84
CA HIS A 72 10.24 1.93 13.06
C HIS A 72 11.52 2.73 12.76
N ARG A 73 11.67 3.95 13.26
CA ARG A 73 12.88 4.79 13.16
C ARG A 73 13.47 4.91 11.74
N GLY A 74 12.62 4.86 10.72
CA GLY A 74 13.02 5.08 9.34
C GLY A 74 13.60 3.88 8.59
N HIS A 75 13.43 2.65 9.07
CA HIS A 75 13.79 1.43 8.35
C HIS A 75 12.59 0.50 8.22
N PHE A 76 11.85 0.59 7.10
CA PHE A 76 10.67 -0.23 6.85
C PHE A 76 10.27 -0.21 5.38
N VAL A 77 9.38 -1.14 5.02
CA VAL A 77 8.55 -1.07 3.81
C VAL A 77 7.08 -1.00 4.25
N SER A 78 6.34 -0.04 3.74
CA SER A 78 4.93 0.18 4.10
C SER A 78 3.99 -0.18 2.95
N ASP A 79 3.00 -0.99 3.27
CA ASP A 79 1.84 -1.26 2.41
C ASP A 79 0.79 -0.19 2.67
N ARG A 80 0.94 0.95 2.08
CA ARG A 80 0.23 2.22 2.16
C ARG A 80 1.03 3.33 2.88
N ALA A 81 0.53 4.55 2.73
CA ALA A 81 1.03 5.76 3.36
C ALA A 81 -0.12 6.78 3.50
N PHE A 82 0.05 7.95 2.89
CA PHE A 82 -0.98 9.00 2.76
C PHE A 82 -2.15 8.60 1.86
N ASP A 83 -2.01 7.57 1.06
CA ASP A 83 -3.04 7.10 0.11
C ASP A 83 -4.33 6.64 0.79
N ASN A 84 -4.32 6.37 2.09
CA ASN A 84 -5.55 6.20 2.87
C ASN A 84 -6.49 7.42 2.77
N LEU A 85 -5.96 8.64 2.67
CA LEU A 85 -6.77 9.85 2.51
C LEU A 85 -7.44 9.97 1.15
N ALA A 86 -6.92 9.32 0.11
CA ALA A 86 -7.59 9.27 -1.18
C ALA A 86 -8.93 8.53 -1.08
N TYR A 87 -9.00 7.52 -0.22
CA TYR A 87 -10.25 6.80 0.08
C TYR A 87 -11.19 7.65 0.95
N ALA A 88 -10.64 8.46 1.86
CA ALA A 88 -11.43 9.42 2.62
C ALA A 88 -12.05 10.47 1.72
N ALA A 89 -11.32 10.97 0.73
CA ALA A 89 -11.81 11.96 -0.23
C ALA A 89 -12.99 11.45 -1.08
N GLU A 90 -13.08 10.14 -1.28
CA GLU A 90 -14.21 9.52 -2.00
C GLU A 90 -15.48 9.46 -1.15
N HIS A 91 -15.36 9.28 0.16
CA HIS A 91 -16.49 8.95 1.03
C HIS A 91 -16.81 9.99 2.10
N THR A 92 -15.91 10.96 2.35
CA THR A 92 -16.07 11.96 3.42
C THR A 92 -15.56 13.33 3.03
N THR A 93 -15.93 14.37 3.81
CA THR A 93 -15.42 15.73 3.70
C THR A 93 -14.11 15.95 4.46
N ILE A 94 -13.72 15.03 5.34
CA ILE A 94 -12.55 15.17 6.23
C ILE A 94 -11.22 15.25 5.48
N ALA A 95 -11.16 14.76 4.23
CA ALA A 95 -9.92 14.76 3.46
C ALA A 95 -9.36 16.18 3.27
N ALA A 96 -10.20 17.16 3.00
CA ALA A 96 -9.78 18.55 2.82
C ALA A 96 -9.16 19.12 4.11
N ASP A 97 -9.79 18.89 5.26
CA ASP A 97 -9.32 19.36 6.56
C ASP A 97 -8.01 18.68 6.97
N LEU A 98 -7.91 17.38 6.76
CA LEU A 98 -6.68 16.62 7.03
C LEU A 98 -5.53 17.07 6.12
N MET A 99 -5.77 17.28 4.83
CA MET A 99 -4.75 17.76 3.88
C MET A 99 -4.29 19.20 4.18
N ALA A 100 -5.18 20.03 4.71
CA ALA A 100 -4.84 21.39 5.14
C ALA A 100 -4.10 21.43 6.49
N SER A 101 -4.06 20.33 7.23
CA SER A 101 -3.46 20.28 8.57
C SER A 101 -1.92 20.35 8.53
N PRO A 102 -1.28 21.02 9.50
CA PRO A 102 0.17 21.00 9.64
C PRO A 102 0.74 19.58 9.82
N ARG A 103 -0.02 18.69 10.46
CA ARG A 103 0.34 17.29 10.67
C ARG A 103 0.47 16.52 9.34
N PHE A 104 -0.42 16.78 8.41
CA PHE A 104 -0.34 16.19 7.07
C PHE A 104 0.87 16.73 6.31
N ALA A 105 1.10 18.02 6.32
CA ALA A 105 2.27 18.63 5.67
C ALA A 105 3.59 18.07 6.22
N GLU A 106 3.71 17.93 7.55
CA GLU A 106 4.86 17.29 8.19
C GLU A 106 5.02 15.83 7.75
N TYR A 107 3.92 15.10 7.68
CA TYR A 107 3.95 13.71 7.25
C TYR A 107 4.34 13.57 5.77
N MET A 108 3.84 14.44 4.88
CA MET A 108 4.23 14.42 3.47
C MET A 108 5.71 14.76 3.27
N LYS A 109 6.25 15.66 4.08
CA LYS A 109 7.70 15.92 4.14
C LYS A 109 8.48 14.68 4.62
N TRP A 110 7.97 13.96 5.61
CA TRP A 110 8.55 12.70 6.05
C TRP A 110 8.54 11.64 4.94
N VAL A 111 7.45 11.52 4.19
CA VAL A 111 7.33 10.60 3.05
C VAL A 111 8.28 10.99 1.91
N SER A 112 8.46 12.28 1.63
CA SER A 112 9.30 12.77 0.52
C SER A 112 10.77 12.38 0.64
N ASP A 113 11.26 12.12 1.85
CA ASP A 113 12.62 11.60 2.09
C ASP A 113 12.73 10.08 1.88
N GLY A 114 11.64 9.41 1.56
CA GLY A 114 11.56 7.97 1.31
C GLY A 114 11.54 7.63 -0.18
N LEU A 115 11.53 6.34 -0.45
CA LEU A 115 11.33 5.79 -1.80
C LEU A 115 9.87 5.42 -1.98
N VAL A 116 9.20 6.06 -2.93
CA VAL A 116 7.77 5.87 -3.18
C VAL A 116 7.55 5.13 -4.50
N PHE A 117 6.93 3.96 -4.45
CA PHE A 117 6.41 3.23 -5.60
C PHE A 117 4.91 3.50 -5.73
N PHE A 118 4.50 4.07 -6.85
CA PHE A 118 3.10 4.31 -7.16
C PHE A 118 2.59 3.23 -8.10
N LEU A 119 1.89 2.24 -7.54
CA LEU A 119 1.34 1.11 -8.29
C LEU A 119 0.04 1.55 -8.97
N ARG A 120 0.11 1.64 -10.30
CA ARG A 120 -1.02 2.07 -11.13
C ARG A 120 -2.06 0.95 -11.28
N PRO A 121 -3.33 1.29 -11.27
CA PRO A 121 -4.40 0.33 -11.48
C PRO A 121 -4.46 -0.12 -12.95
N HIS A 122 -5.01 -1.32 -13.15
CA HIS A 122 -5.37 -1.83 -14.46
C HIS A 122 -6.68 -2.61 -14.36
N PRO A 123 -7.61 -2.49 -15.33
CA PRO A 123 -8.90 -3.17 -15.26
C PRO A 123 -8.81 -4.69 -15.06
N SER A 124 -7.80 -5.32 -15.65
CA SER A 124 -7.60 -6.77 -15.50
C SER A 124 -7.19 -7.22 -14.10
N LEU A 125 -6.75 -6.29 -13.23
CA LEU A 125 -6.40 -6.58 -11.84
C LEU A 125 -7.58 -6.39 -10.88
N LEU A 126 -8.63 -5.71 -11.32
CA LEU A 126 -9.84 -5.52 -10.54
C LEU A 126 -10.73 -6.75 -10.67
N ARG A 127 -10.56 -7.70 -9.78
CA ARG A 127 -11.40 -8.90 -9.67
C ARG A 127 -12.29 -8.78 -8.46
N ASP A 128 -13.50 -9.30 -8.58
CA ASP A 128 -14.39 -9.46 -7.43
C ASP A 128 -13.85 -10.64 -6.60
N ASP A 129 -13.30 -10.31 -5.42
CA ASP A 129 -12.78 -11.29 -4.46
C ASP A 129 -13.73 -11.48 -3.25
N GLY A 130 -14.98 -11.03 -3.38
CA GLY A 130 -15.98 -11.08 -2.32
C GLY A 130 -15.74 -10.11 -1.14
N VAL A 131 -14.51 -9.65 -0.96
CA VAL A 131 -14.13 -8.67 0.07
C VAL A 131 -14.26 -7.25 -0.48
N ARG A 132 -14.11 -7.09 -1.80
CA ARG A 132 -14.16 -5.82 -2.54
C ARG A 132 -15.38 -5.72 -3.45
N ALA A 133 -16.43 -6.50 -3.14
CA ALA A 133 -17.69 -6.47 -3.85
C ALA A 133 -18.20 -5.03 -3.94
N GLY A 134 -18.44 -4.55 -5.16
CA GLY A 134 -18.98 -3.22 -5.41
C GLY A 134 -17.96 -2.09 -5.62
N VAL A 135 -16.66 -2.35 -5.66
CA VAL A 135 -15.68 -1.32 -6.07
C VAL A 135 -15.72 -1.16 -7.58
N SER A 136 -16.22 -0.03 -8.05
CA SER A 136 -16.28 0.30 -9.48
C SER A 136 -14.90 0.69 -10.02
N TRP A 137 -14.69 0.48 -11.33
CA TRP A 137 -13.48 0.97 -11.99
C TRP A 137 -13.36 2.50 -11.91
N GLU A 138 -14.47 3.20 -11.92
CA GLU A 138 -14.52 4.66 -11.76
C GLU A 138 -14.00 5.08 -10.38
N SER A 139 -14.41 4.42 -9.30
CA SER A 139 -13.89 4.66 -7.95
C SER A 139 -12.39 4.42 -7.89
N VAL A 140 -11.91 3.35 -8.52
CA VAL A 140 -10.46 3.06 -8.61
C VAL A 140 -9.71 4.21 -9.28
N LEU A 141 -10.23 4.76 -10.39
CA LEU A 141 -9.61 5.89 -11.10
C LEU A 141 -9.64 7.19 -10.29
N ARG A 142 -10.73 7.45 -9.56
CA ARG A 142 -10.81 8.63 -8.67
C ARG A 142 -9.76 8.58 -7.57
N ILE A 143 -9.62 7.42 -6.91
CA ILE A 143 -8.61 7.21 -5.87
C ILE A 143 -7.21 7.34 -6.44
N ASP A 144 -6.93 6.75 -7.60
CA ASP A 144 -5.65 6.83 -8.28
C ASP A 144 -5.28 8.29 -8.65
N GLY A 145 -6.25 9.04 -9.18
CA GLY A 145 -6.08 10.46 -9.48
C GLY A 145 -5.82 11.31 -8.25
N MET A 146 -6.51 11.03 -7.13
CA MET A 146 -6.31 11.72 -5.87
C MET A 146 -4.92 11.45 -5.28
N ILE A 147 -4.44 10.19 -5.33
CA ILE A 147 -3.09 9.83 -4.90
C ILE A 147 -2.06 10.59 -5.73
N LYS A 148 -2.24 10.64 -7.06
CA LYS A 148 -1.36 11.38 -7.95
C LYS A 148 -1.34 12.86 -7.63
N LEU A 149 -2.51 13.47 -7.40
CA LEU A 149 -2.62 14.87 -6.99
C LEU A 149 -1.83 15.15 -5.72
N MET A 150 -1.96 14.32 -4.68
CA MET A 150 -1.24 14.48 -3.43
C MET A 150 0.28 14.37 -3.61
N LEU A 151 0.75 13.43 -4.43
CA LEU A 151 2.18 13.29 -4.76
C LEU A 151 2.73 14.55 -5.43
N GLU A 152 2.03 15.05 -6.44
CA GLU A 152 2.44 16.22 -7.23
C GLU A 152 2.36 17.51 -6.43
N GLN A 153 1.29 17.72 -5.66
CA GLN A 153 1.09 18.89 -4.83
C GLN A 153 2.20 19.04 -3.77
N HIS A 154 2.64 17.91 -3.20
CA HIS A 154 3.73 17.89 -2.23
C HIS A 154 5.11 17.65 -2.83
N ARG A 155 5.23 17.65 -4.17
CA ARG A 155 6.49 17.46 -4.91
C ARG A 155 7.25 16.20 -4.48
N ILE A 156 6.51 15.14 -4.17
CA ILE A 156 7.09 13.86 -3.81
C ILE A 156 7.55 13.13 -5.08
N SER A 157 8.81 12.80 -5.17
CA SER A 157 9.33 11.95 -6.24
C SER A 157 8.80 10.52 -6.06
N TYR A 158 8.29 9.94 -7.13
CA TYR A 158 7.76 8.58 -7.12
C TYR A 158 8.10 7.82 -8.40
N LEU A 159 8.08 6.52 -8.30
CA LEU A 159 8.27 5.59 -9.40
C LEU A 159 6.91 4.99 -9.80
N PRO A 160 6.37 5.33 -10.97
CA PRO A 160 5.15 4.70 -11.44
C PRO A 160 5.42 3.24 -11.81
N VAL A 161 4.58 2.33 -11.31
CA VAL A 161 4.65 0.90 -11.61
C VAL A 161 3.37 0.52 -12.34
N GLU A 162 3.44 0.46 -13.67
CA GLU A 162 2.28 0.28 -14.55
C GLU A 162 2.06 -1.17 -15.00
N SER A 163 3.12 -1.99 -15.01
CA SER A 163 3.01 -3.39 -15.43
C SER A 163 1.99 -4.16 -14.59
N VAL A 164 1.21 -5.00 -15.24
CA VAL A 164 0.31 -5.96 -14.59
C VAL A 164 1.03 -7.21 -14.11
N SER A 165 2.22 -7.47 -14.65
CA SER A 165 3.04 -8.62 -14.28
C SER A 165 3.76 -8.40 -12.96
N MET A 166 3.50 -9.26 -11.96
CA MET A 166 4.21 -9.19 -10.69
C MET A 166 5.72 -9.40 -10.85
N GLN A 167 6.14 -10.23 -11.81
CA GLN A 167 7.57 -10.44 -12.08
C GLN A 167 8.26 -9.17 -12.56
N GLU A 168 7.60 -8.40 -13.43
CA GLU A 168 8.14 -7.11 -13.90
C GLU A 168 8.15 -6.08 -12.78
N ARG A 169 7.13 -6.03 -11.94
CA ARG A 169 7.09 -5.17 -10.75
C ARG A 169 8.22 -5.48 -9.79
N VAL A 170 8.48 -6.77 -9.55
CA VAL A 170 9.61 -7.22 -8.73
C VAL A 170 10.93 -6.77 -9.35
N ARG A 171 11.14 -7.00 -10.66
CA ARG A 171 12.37 -6.57 -11.35
C ARG A 171 12.57 -5.06 -11.26
N ALA A 172 11.51 -4.28 -11.45
CA ALA A 172 11.57 -2.82 -11.32
C ALA A 172 11.97 -2.41 -9.90
N ALA A 173 11.36 -3.00 -8.87
CA ALA A 173 11.71 -2.74 -7.49
C ALA A 173 13.16 -3.13 -7.17
N GLU A 174 13.59 -4.32 -7.57
CA GLU A 174 14.99 -4.78 -7.39
C GLU A 174 16.00 -3.87 -8.07
N PHE A 175 15.72 -3.44 -9.30
CA PHE A 175 16.59 -2.51 -10.04
C PHE A 175 16.76 -1.20 -9.28
N VAL A 176 15.66 -0.62 -8.80
CA VAL A 176 15.70 0.64 -8.06
C VAL A 176 16.43 0.48 -6.74
N LEU A 177 16.13 -0.59 -5.98
CA LEU A 177 16.78 -0.85 -4.70
C LEU A 177 18.29 -1.04 -4.84
N ALA A 178 18.71 -1.77 -5.87
CA ALA A 178 20.13 -1.92 -6.19
C ALA A 178 20.80 -0.57 -6.51
N ARG A 179 20.12 0.32 -7.25
CA ARG A 179 20.61 1.67 -7.54
C ARG A 179 20.68 2.56 -6.30
N CYS A 180 19.82 2.31 -5.32
CA CYS A 180 19.86 2.97 -4.01
C CYS A 180 20.88 2.35 -3.04
N GLY A 181 21.68 1.37 -3.48
CA GLY A 181 22.65 0.67 -2.64
C GLY A 181 22.05 -0.25 -1.59
N VAL A 182 20.81 -0.70 -1.81
CA VAL A 182 20.14 -1.64 -0.89
C VAL A 182 20.45 -3.06 -1.32
N GLU A 183 21.19 -3.76 -0.50
CA GLU A 183 21.55 -5.15 -0.77
C GLU A 183 20.43 -6.11 -0.37
N ALA A 184 20.17 -7.04 -1.26
CA ALA A 184 19.24 -8.12 -0.99
C ALA A 184 19.89 -9.13 -0.03
N ARG A 185 19.12 -9.69 0.89
CA ARG A 185 19.60 -10.80 1.72
C ARG A 185 20.09 -11.96 0.84
N PRO A 186 21.14 -12.66 1.23
CA PRO A 186 21.50 -13.90 0.56
C PRO A 186 20.27 -14.81 0.46
N LYS A 187 20.08 -15.43 -0.70
CA LYS A 187 19.07 -16.50 -0.79
C LYS A 187 19.50 -17.57 0.21
N GLN A 188 18.71 -17.81 1.24
CA GLN A 188 18.93 -18.95 2.11
C GLN A 188 18.94 -20.20 1.19
N PRO A 189 19.93 -21.09 1.29
CA PRO A 189 19.84 -22.38 0.65
C PRO A 189 18.54 -23.02 1.16
N ILE A 190 17.70 -23.46 0.26
CA ILE A 190 16.54 -24.26 0.62
C ILE A 190 17.16 -25.61 1.01
N ASP A 191 17.31 -25.83 2.31
CA ASP A 191 17.75 -27.13 2.82
C ASP A 191 16.70 -28.17 2.40
N GLY A 192 17.11 -29.10 1.53
CA GLY A 192 16.38 -30.33 1.17
C GLY A 192 15.50 -30.20 -0.07
N GLU A 193 15.93 -30.86 -1.11
CA GLU A 193 15.15 -31.56 -2.16
C GLU A 193 13.81 -31.01 -2.67
N ASN A 194 13.59 -29.75 -2.86
CA ASN A 194 12.43 -29.31 -3.66
C ASN A 194 12.51 -27.85 -4.09
N GLY A 195 13.52 -27.46 -4.84
CA GLY A 195 13.58 -26.15 -5.50
C GLY A 195 12.39 -25.89 -6.47
N HIS A 196 11.67 -26.97 -6.84
CA HIS A 196 10.40 -26.90 -7.56
C HIS A 196 9.20 -26.55 -6.67
N ASP A 197 9.22 -26.87 -5.39
CA ASP A 197 8.08 -26.64 -4.49
C ASP A 197 8.01 -25.21 -3.97
N ALA A 198 9.13 -24.54 -3.71
CA ALA A 198 9.10 -23.14 -3.28
C ALA A 198 8.60 -22.20 -4.40
N ALA A 199 9.00 -22.45 -5.65
CA ALA A 199 8.46 -21.74 -6.81
C ALA A 199 6.98 -22.11 -7.05
N ARG A 200 6.59 -23.38 -6.80
CA ARG A 200 5.20 -23.83 -6.86
C ARG A 200 4.36 -23.31 -5.68
N THR A 201 4.90 -23.19 -4.49
CA THR A 201 4.21 -22.64 -3.32
C THR A 201 3.99 -21.14 -3.50
N LEU A 202 5.00 -20.39 -3.94
CA LEU A 202 4.85 -18.98 -4.34
C LEU A 202 3.87 -18.84 -5.52
N ALA A 203 3.93 -19.71 -6.51
CA ALA A 203 3.00 -19.72 -7.63
C ALA A 203 1.58 -20.16 -7.19
N ARG A 204 1.45 -21.10 -6.24
CA ARG A 204 0.15 -21.48 -5.66
C ARG A 204 -0.43 -20.40 -4.76
N GLU A 205 0.33 -19.81 -3.86
CA GLU A 205 -0.11 -18.65 -3.07
C GLU A 205 -0.49 -17.50 -3.99
N PHE A 206 0.24 -17.35 -5.10
CA PHE A 206 -0.04 -16.37 -6.13
C PHE A 206 -1.32 -16.71 -6.92
N MET A 207 -1.49 -17.98 -7.30
CA MET A 207 -2.71 -18.45 -8.01
C MET A 207 -3.91 -18.49 -7.09
N THR A 208 -3.75 -18.77 -5.79
CA THR A 208 -4.83 -18.71 -4.79
C THR A 208 -5.22 -17.25 -4.50
N ALA A 209 -4.27 -16.32 -4.50
CA ALA A 209 -4.56 -14.89 -4.41
C ALA A 209 -5.17 -14.31 -5.69
N LEU A 210 -5.03 -15.01 -6.82
CA LEU A 210 -5.61 -14.64 -8.11
C LEU A 210 -6.83 -15.49 -8.50
N GLY A 211 -7.13 -16.57 -7.76
CA GLY A 211 -8.13 -17.58 -8.12
C GLY A 211 -9.26 -17.82 -7.13
N ASN A 212 -9.39 -16.98 -6.10
CA ASN A 212 -10.58 -16.91 -5.23
C ASN A 212 -11.15 -15.51 -5.27
#